data_6268093c5c7375b11d1df21ecb1cf1b2
#
_entry.id   6268093c5c7375b11d1df21ecb1cf1b2
#
_cell.length_a   1.000
_cell.length_b   1.000
_cell.length_c   1.000
_cell.angle_alpha   90.00
_cell.angle_beta   90.00
_cell.angle_gamma   90.00
#
_symmetry.space_group_name_H-M   'P 1'
#
loop_
_entity.id
_entity.type
_entity.pdbx_description
1 polymer ?
#
loop_
_entity_poly.entity_id
_entity_poly.type
_entity_poly.pdbx_seq_one_letter_code
_entity_poly.pdbx_strand_id
1 'polypeptide(L)'
;MAGEPAGSRECSRQASQWFAVMIDGLDVHVVRKPIRNMYLRIKPPEGRVEISAPVRMADAAIVSVVRSRRSWIDANRNAIRWQAQQAATTGAVEWNDDLRRAAAASINKTLPALLARWEPIIGRSPTHITLRTMTSRWGSCTPKTGRIRLNLQLGLMDRRFLEYVLVHEMTHLWEHGHGAGFQRRMSAYLPDWRQLRRKLNQHMVLR
;
A
#
# COMPACT_ATOMS: atom_id res chain seq x y z
N MET A 1 56.03 -23.27 -0.33
CA MET A 1 55.53 -21.90 -0.25
C MET A 1 54.02 -22.00 -0.38
N ALA A 2 53.35 -21.80 0.74
CA ALA A 2 51.89 -21.92 0.87
C ALA A 2 51.25 -20.59 0.45
N GLY A 3 50.29 -20.65 -0.48
CA GLY A 3 49.45 -19.53 -0.86
C GLY A 3 48.18 -19.56 -0.02
N GLU A 4 47.95 -18.51 0.75
CA GLU A 4 46.72 -18.29 1.52
C GLU A 4 45.49 -18.11 0.62
N PRO A 5 44.30 -18.63 0.98
CA PRO A 5 43.07 -18.34 0.30
C PRO A 5 42.51 -16.99 0.80
N ALA A 6 42.16 -16.15 -0.16
CA ALA A 6 41.52 -14.84 0.04
C ALA A 6 40.22 -14.96 0.83
N GLY A 7 40.11 -14.11 1.84
CA GLY A 7 38.97 -14.04 2.75
C GLY A 7 37.64 -13.73 2.08
N SER A 8 36.70 -14.58 2.34
CA SER A 8 35.28 -14.39 2.09
C SER A 8 34.77 -13.21 2.93
N ARG A 9 34.38 -12.14 2.26
CA ARG A 9 33.61 -11.04 2.92
C ARG A 9 32.22 -11.55 3.23
N GLU A 10 32.02 -12.03 4.43
CA GLU A 10 30.70 -12.22 5.01
C GLU A 10 29.98 -10.88 5.07
N CYS A 11 29.00 -10.73 4.18
CA CYS A 11 28.04 -9.63 4.22
C CYS A 11 27.11 -9.87 5.41
N SER A 12 27.48 -9.33 6.58
CA SER A 12 26.65 -9.35 7.79
C SER A 12 25.30 -8.73 7.48
N ARG A 13 24.27 -9.54 7.24
CA ARG A 13 22.86 -9.11 7.31
C ARG A 13 22.60 -8.70 8.75
N GLN A 14 22.71 -7.39 9.03
CA GLN A 14 22.28 -6.83 10.31
C GLN A 14 20.82 -7.21 10.51
N ALA A 15 20.55 -8.13 11.42
CA ALA A 15 19.22 -8.49 11.88
C ALA A 15 18.54 -7.22 12.38
N SER A 16 17.35 -6.91 11.81
CA SER A 16 16.55 -5.77 12.24
C SER A 16 16.20 -5.97 13.71
N GLN A 17 16.76 -5.15 14.59
CA GLN A 17 16.46 -5.22 16.03
C GLN A 17 15.03 -4.78 16.26
N TRP A 18 14.20 -5.71 16.70
CA TRP A 18 12.83 -5.47 17.14
C TRP A 18 12.83 -5.18 18.62
N PHE A 19 12.12 -4.15 19.04
CA PHE A 19 11.79 -3.96 20.46
C PHE A 19 10.35 -3.51 20.58
N ALA A 20 9.66 -4.05 21.57
CA ALA A 20 8.31 -3.64 21.93
C ALA A 20 8.40 -2.53 22.97
N VAL A 21 7.67 -1.45 22.77
CA VAL A 21 7.59 -0.32 23.71
C VAL A 21 6.14 -0.07 24.06
N MET A 22 5.85 0.01 25.35
CA MET A 22 4.54 0.42 25.83
C MET A 22 4.48 1.95 25.87
N ILE A 23 3.58 2.55 25.07
CA ILE A 23 3.36 4.00 25.02
C ILE A 23 1.91 4.28 25.40
N ASP A 24 1.68 4.85 26.56
CA ASP A 24 0.33 5.19 27.07
C ASP A 24 -0.67 4.01 26.94
N GLY A 25 -0.25 2.81 27.35
CA GLY A 25 -1.04 1.57 27.27
C GLY A 25 -1.17 0.97 25.87
N LEU A 26 -0.43 1.46 24.89
CA LEU A 26 -0.38 0.92 23.54
C LEU A 26 0.92 0.14 23.33
N ASP A 27 0.81 -1.13 22.96
CA ASP A 27 1.95 -1.93 22.54
C ASP A 27 2.38 -1.53 21.11
N VAL A 28 3.61 -1.03 20.98
CA VAL A 28 4.19 -0.53 19.72
C VAL A 28 5.46 -1.29 19.41
N HIS A 29 5.47 -1.98 18.29
CA HIS A 29 6.64 -2.68 17.78
C HIS A 29 7.50 -1.74 16.95
N VAL A 30 8.70 -1.44 17.43
CA VAL A 30 9.62 -0.53 16.75
C VAL A 30 10.76 -1.30 16.10
N VAL A 31 11.05 -0.98 14.83
CA VAL A 31 12.18 -1.52 14.08
C VAL A 31 13.06 -0.37 13.63
N ARG A 32 14.32 -0.39 14.01
CA ARG A 32 15.32 0.56 13.54
C ARG A 32 15.87 0.10 12.18
N LYS A 33 15.83 1.00 11.20
CA LYS A 33 16.26 0.72 9.81
C LYS A 33 17.09 1.86 9.26
N PRO A 34 17.97 1.61 8.28
CA PRO A 34 18.70 2.66 7.56
C PRO A 34 17.77 3.37 6.55
N ILE A 35 16.75 4.05 7.05
CA ILE A 35 15.74 4.79 6.30
C ILE A 35 15.75 6.25 6.71
N ARG A 36 15.28 7.15 5.81
CA ARG A 36 15.25 8.58 6.06
C ARG A 36 14.01 9.02 6.86
N ASN A 37 12.88 8.39 6.64
CA ASN A 37 11.60 8.76 7.22
C ASN A 37 11.07 7.66 8.12
N MET A 38 10.32 8.05 9.16
CA MET A 38 9.59 7.11 9.99
C MET A 38 8.27 6.69 9.32
N TYR A 39 7.91 5.42 9.46
CA TYR A 39 6.64 4.86 8.95
C TYR A 39 5.90 4.18 10.09
N LEU A 40 4.65 4.59 10.31
CA LEU A 40 3.72 3.95 11.23
C LEU A 40 2.73 3.11 10.42
N ARG A 41 2.55 1.85 10.81
CA ARG A 41 1.65 0.89 10.17
C ARG A 41 0.83 0.18 11.23
N ILE A 42 -0.42 -0.14 10.89
CA ILE A 42 -1.27 -0.99 11.71
C ILE A 42 -1.48 -2.28 10.94
N LYS A 43 -1.14 -3.40 11.58
CA LYS A 43 -1.14 -4.72 10.95
C LYS A 43 -2.38 -5.52 11.36
N PRO A 44 -3.12 -6.07 10.38
CA PRO A 44 -4.16 -7.04 10.67
C PRO A 44 -3.53 -8.39 11.14
N PRO A 45 -4.32 -9.29 11.75
CA PRO A 45 -5.74 -9.10 12.10
C PRO A 45 -5.97 -8.36 13.43
N GLU A 46 -4.99 -8.34 14.36
CA GLU A 46 -5.15 -7.83 15.73
C GLU A 46 -5.02 -6.30 15.84
N GLY A 47 -4.66 -5.62 14.74
CA GLY A 47 -4.38 -4.19 14.75
C GLY A 47 -3.05 -3.86 15.46
N ARG A 48 -2.02 -4.71 15.30
CA ARG A 48 -0.68 -4.48 15.86
C ARG A 48 -0.05 -3.23 15.26
N VAL A 49 0.49 -2.38 16.13
CA VAL A 49 1.15 -1.13 15.72
C VAL A 49 2.63 -1.39 15.48
N GLU A 50 3.07 -1.14 14.25
CA GLU A 50 4.47 -1.26 13.84
C GLU A 50 5.03 0.08 13.42
N ILE A 51 6.20 0.44 13.93
CA ILE A 51 6.96 1.62 13.53
C ILE A 51 8.28 1.19 12.93
N SER A 52 8.54 1.61 11.68
CA SER A 52 9.89 1.59 11.12
C SER A 52 10.48 2.99 11.28
N ALA A 53 11.56 3.11 12.05
CA ALA A 53 12.21 4.37 12.36
C ALA A 53 13.67 4.40 11.88
N PRO A 54 14.21 5.57 11.50
CA PRO A 54 15.64 5.75 11.26
C PRO A 54 16.48 5.34 12.45
N VAL A 55 17.66 4.74 12.21
CA VAL A 55 18.56 4.27 13.28
C VAL A 55 18.89 5.40 14.28
N ARG A 56 19.07 6.62 13.80
CA ARG A 56 19.48 7.78 14.62
C ARG A 56 18.31 8.58 15.19
N MET A 57 17.07 8.18 14.99
CA MET A 57 15.90 8.92 15.51
C MET A 57 15.78 8.72 17.02
N ALA A 58 15.64 9.79 17.79
CA ALA A 58 15.43 9.70 19.23
C ALA A 58 14.10 9.00 19.58
N ASP A 59 14.10 8.22 20.66
CA ASP A 59 12.88 7.51 21.11
C ASP A 59 11.77 8.49 21.50
N ALA A 60 12.12 9.64 22.09
CA ALA A 60 11.17 10.71 22.39
C ALA A 60 10.40 11.20 21.16
N ALA A 61 11.03 11.24 19.97
CA ALA A 61 10.37 11.60 18.72
C ALA A 61 9.35 10.53 18.30
N ILE A 62 9.65 9.25 18.51
CA ILE A 62 8.72 8.15 18.24
C ILE A 62 7.50 8.25 19.17
N VAL A 63 7.73 8.44 20.47
CA VAL A 63 6.68 8.63 21.47
C VAL A 63 5.78 9.82 21.11
N SER A 64 6.36 10.95 20.76
CA SER A 64 5.63 12.16 20.35
C SER A 64 4.72 11.89 19.15
N VAL A 65 5.19 11.18 18.14
CA VAL A 65 4.37 10.86 16.94
C VAL A 65 3.26 9.88 17.30
N VAL A 66 3.50 8.87 18.14
CA VAL A 66 2.46 7.93 18.58
C VAL A 66 1.36 8.70 19.34
N ARG A 67 1.74 9.59 20.25
CA ARG A 67 0.78 10.43 21.00
C ARG A 67 -0.02 11.35 20.10
N SER A 68 0.63 12.07 19.21
CA SER A 68 -0.04 12.98 18.29
C SER A 68 -1.00 12.27 17.31
N ARG A 69 -0.77 10.98 17.05
CA ARG A 69 -1.60 10.17 16.16
C ARG A 69 -2.48 9.15 16.89
N ARG A 70 -2.61 9.26 18.23
CA ARG A 70 -3.33 8.28 19.04
C ARG A 70 -4.75 8.01 18.54
N SER A 71 -5.56 9.03 18.32
CA SER A 71 -6.94 8.89 17.83
C SER A 71 -7.00 8.19 16.48
N TRP A 72 -6.06 8.49 15.58
CA TRP A 72 -5.96 7.83 14.29
C TRP A 72 -5.59 6.35 14.44
N ILE A 73 -4.65 6.03 15.33
CA ILE A 73 -4.23 4.65 15.62
C ILE A 73 -5.42 3.84 16.14
N ASP A 74 -6.12 4.36 17.14
CA ASP A 74 -7.25 3.66 17.77
C ASP A 74 -8.39 3.44 16.77
N ALA A 75 -8.75 4.45 15.97
CA ALA A 75 -9.77 4.32 14.93
C ALA A 75 -9.41 3.22 13.90
N ASN A 76 -8.15 3.17 13.44
CA ASN A 76 -7.72 2.16 12.49
C ASN A 76 -7.62 0.75 13.11
N ARG A 77 -7.17 0.64 14.37
CA ARG A 77 -7.16 -0.65 15.10
C ARG A 77 -8.57 -1.20 15.26
N ASN A 78 -9.51 -0.36 15.66
CA ASN A 78 -10.91 -0.75 15.81
C ASN A 78 -11.53 -1.18 14.49
N ALA A 79 -11.27 -0.45 13.40
CA ALA A 79 -11.73 -0.82 12.06
C ALA A 79 -11.17 -2.19 11.62
N ILE A 80 -9.87 -2.44 11.83
CA ILE A 80 -9.23 -3.71 11.49
C ILE A 80 -9.82 -4.86 12.33
N ARG A 81 -9.99 -4.68 13.64
CA ARG A 81 -10.58 -5.70 14.51
C ARG A 81 -12.03 -6.00 14.16
N TRP A 82 -12.80 -4.96 13.91
CA TRP A 82 -14.20 -5.12 13.50
C TRP A 82 -14.30 -5.89 12.17
N GLN A 83 -13.47 -5.57 11.19
CA GLN A 83 -13.42 -6.30 9.92
C GLN A 83 -12.97 -7.76 10.09
N ALA A 84 -11.99 -8.02 10.98
CA ALA A 84 -11.56 -9.39 11.29
C ALA A 84 -12.68 -10.20 11.96
N GLN A 85 -13.45 -9.59 12.85
CA GLN A 85 -14.62 -10.22 13.46
C GLN A 85 -15.71 -10.50 12.45
N GLN A 86 -16.01 -9.56 11.55
CA GLN A 86 -16.99 -9.76 10.47
C GLN A 86 -16.56 -10.89 9.52
N ALA A 87 -15.29 -10.95 9.15
CA ALA A 87 -14.75 -12.02 8.32
C ALA A 87 -14.87 -13.40 8.98
N ALA A 88 -14.67 -13.46 10.30
CA ALA A 88 -14.85 -14.70 11.08
C ALA A 88 -16.31 -15.13 11.17
N THR A 89 -17.26 -14.19 11.16
CA THR A 89 -18.71 -14.47 11.30
C THR A 89 -19.38 -14.78 9.95
N THR A 90 -18.92 -14.17 8.85
CA THR A 90 -19.51 -14.33 7.50
C THR A 90 -18.83 -15.40 6.64
N GLY A 91 -17.80 -16.08 7.16
CA GLY A 91 -16.91 -16.93 6.36
C GLY A 91 -15.96 -16.04 5.55
N ALA A 92 -14.70 -15.99 5.94
CA ALA A 92 -13.70 -15.26 5.17
C ALA A 92 -13.72 -15.79 3.73
N VAL A 93 -13.96 -14.91 2.76
CA VAL A 93 -13.78 -15.26 1.34
C VAL A 93 -12.29 -15.55 1.16
N GLU A 94 -11.94 -16.83 1.22
CA GLU A 94 -10.56 -17.24 0.94
C GLU A 94 -10.20 -16.85 -0.49
N TRP A 95 -9.07 -16.19 -0.63
CA TRP A 95 -8.54 -15.77 -1.93
C TRP A 95 -8.00 -16.96 -2.71
N ASN A 96 -8.94 -17.80 -3.22
CA ASN A 96 -8.66 -18.99 -3.99
C ASN A 96 -8.41 -18.68 -5.48
N ASP A 97 -8.01 -19.68 -6.25
CA ASP A 97 -7.66 -19.51 -7.66
C ASP A 97 -8.86 -19.17 -8.55
N ASP A 98 -10.06 -19.61 -8.18
CA ASP A 98 -11.30 -19.27 -8.90
C ASP A 98 -11.63 -17.80 -8.77
N LEU A 99 -11.54 -17.25 -7.56
CA LEU A 99 -11.72 -15.81 -7.32
C LEU A 99 -10.64 -14.98 -8.02
N ARG A 100 -9.40 -15.46 -8.03
CA ARG A 100 -8.31 -14.79 -8.77
C ARG A 100 -8.61 -14.74 -10.26
N ARG A 101 -9.06 -15.85 -10.84
CA ARG A 101 -9.44 -15.94 -12.25
C ARG A 101 -10.64 -15.03 -12.57
N ALA A 102 -11.68 -15.06 -11.76
CA ALA A 102 -12.86 -14.22 -11.91
C ALA A 102 -12.50 -12.72 -11.82
N ALA A 103 -11.69 -12.33 -10.84
CA ALA A 103 -11.22 -10.97 -10.69
C ALA A 103 -10.39 -10.51 -11.89
N ALA A 104 -9.46 -11.35 -12.36
CA ALA A 104 -8.65 -11.04 -13.53
C ALA A 104 -9.51 -10.89 -14.80
N ALA A 105 -10.47 -11.77 -15.01
CA ALA A 105 -11.41 -11.72 -16.14
C ALA A 105 -12.24 -10.42 -16.12
N SER A 106 -12.76 -10.03 -14.95
CA SER A 106 -13.50 -8.79 -14.75
C SER A 106 -12.66 -7.56 -15.09
N ILE A 107 -11.41 -7.48 -14.59
CA ILE A 107 -10.50 -6.38 -14.90
C ILE A 107 -10.18 -6.36 -16.40
N ASN A 108 -9.77 -7.49 -16.99
CA ASN A 108 -9.39 -7.59 -18.38
C ASN A 108 -10.54 -7.21 -19.33
N LYS A 109 -11.78 -7.52 -18.98
CA LYS A 109 -12.97 -7.11 -19.71
C LYS A 109 -13.18 -5.58 -19.68
N THR A 110 -12.86 -4.95 -18.57
CA THR A 110 -13.15 -3.53 -18.33
C THR A 110 -11.99 -2.62 -18.77
N LEU A 111 -10.77 -3.10 -18.62
CA LEU A 111 -9.54 -2.31 -18.76
C LEU A 111 -9.39 -1.67 -20.17
N PRO A 112 -9.66 -2.34 -21.30
CA PRO A 112 -9.53 -1.73 -22.63
C PRO A 112 -10.37 -0.47 -22.81
N ALA A 113 -11.62 -0.50 -22.34
CA ALA A 113 -12.52 0.65 -22.43
C ALA A 113 -12.06 1.82 -21.53
N LEU A 114 -11.50 1.51 -20.35
CA LEU A 114 -10.93 2.53 -19.47
C LEU A 114 -9.67 3.15 -20.08
N LEU A 115 -8.78 2.36 -20.67
CA LEU A 115 -7.59 2.87 -21.35
C LEU A 115 -7.96 3.74 -22.54
N ALA A 116 -8.85 3.27 -23.42
CA ALA A 116 -9.33 4.05 -24.56
C ALA A 116 -9.92 5.41 -24.16
N ARG A 117 -10.57 5.48 -23.00
CA ARG A 117 -11.09 6.74 -22.44
C ARG A 117 -9.98 7.63 -21.86
N TRP A 118 -9.07 7.07 -21.07
CA TRP A 118 -8.19 7.86 -20.23
C TRP A 118 -6.83 8.21 -20.87
N GLU A 119 -6.33 7.39 -21.78
CA GLU A 119 -5.06 7.67 -22.48
C GLU A 119 -5.07 9.02 -23.21
N PRO A 120 -6.09 9.37 -24.02
CA PRO A 120 -6.12 10.67 -24.69
C PRO A 120 -6.30 11.84 -23.70
N ILE A 121 -7.05 11.65 -22.61
CA ILE A 121 -7.29 12.69 -21.59
C ILE A 121 -6.02 12.96 -20.78
N ILE A 122 -5.30 11.92 -20.37
CA ILE A 122 -4.08 12.01 -19.57
C ILE A 122 -2.89 12.40 -20.46
N GLY A 123 -2.91 12.05 -21.73
CA GLY A 123 -1.85 12.34 -22.70
C GLY A 123 -0.61 11.45 -22.51
N ARG A 124 -0.72 10.35 -21.76
CA ARG A 124 0.30 9.31 -21.61
C ARG A 124 -0.35 7.95 -21.44
N SER A 125 0.27 6.94 -22.06
CA SER A 125 -0.16 5.54 -21.97
C SER A 125 0.82 4.73 -21.12
N PRO A 126 0.33 3.77 -20.32
CA PRO A 126 1.20 2.81 -19.68
C PRO A 126 1.84 1.89 -20.71
N THR A 127 3.11 1.55 -20.55
CA THR A 127 3.80 0.59 -21.44
C THR A 127 3.35 -0.84 -21.18
N HIS A 128 2.93 -1.13 -19.95
CA HIS A 128 2.48 -2.46 -19.55
C HIS A 128 1.67 -2.38 -18.28
N ILE A 129 0.55 -3.13 -18.23
CA ILE A 129 -0.25 -3.30 -17.02
C ILE A 129 -0.20 -4.76 -16.58
N THR A 130 0.14 -4.98 -15.31
CA THR A 130 0.10 -6.31 -14.70
C THR A 130 -0.89 -6.36 -13.55
N LEU A 131 -1.62 -7.46 -13.47
CA LEU A 131 -2.49 -7.77 -12.34
C LEU A 131 -1.71 -8.56 -11.30
N ARG A 132 -1.80 -8.17 -10.04
CA ARG A 132 -1.08 -8.81 -8.94
C ARG A 132 -1.94 -8.87 -7.69
N THR A 133 -1.82 -9.92 -6.92
CA THR A 133 -2.27 -9.93 -5.53
C THR A 133 -1.32 -9.05 -4.74
N MET A 134 -1.83 -7.97 -4.15
CA MET A 134 -1.05 -7.03 -3.34
C MET A 134 -1.65 -6.97 -1.93
N THR A 135 -0.82 -6.87 -0.92
CA THR A 135 -1.23 -6.92 0.50
C THR A 135 -1.30 -5.55 1.19
N SER A 136 -0.85 -4.48 0.52
CA SER A 136 -0.70 -3.17 1.17
C SER A 136 -1.05 -1.97 0.29
N ARG A 137 -1.46 -2.21 -0.96
CA ARG A 137 -1.79 -1.14 -1.91
C ARG A 137 -2.75 -1.63 -3.00
N TRP A 138 -3.43 -0.71 -3.64
CA TRP A 138 -4.38 -1.00 -4.72
C TRP A 138 -3.74 -0.94 -6.12
N GLY A 139 -2.66 -0.18 -6.25
CA GLY A 139 -1.90 -0.07 -7.47
C GLY A 139 -0.46 0.37 -7.22
N SER A 140 0.35 0.40 -8.25
CA SER A 140 1.67 1.04 -8.26
C SER A 140 2.10 1.36 -9.69
N CYS A 141 2.69 2.54 -9.89
CA CYS A 141 3.32 2.95 -11.12
C CYS A 141 4.86 2.98 -10.96
N THR A 142 5.57 2.61 -12.01
CA THR A 142 7.00 2.86 -12.16
C THR A 142 7.19 3.90 -13.27
N PRO A 143 7.28 5.21 -12.96
CA PRO A 143 7.24 6.28 -13.94
C PRO A 143 8.33 6.17 -15.02
N LYS A 144 9.53 5.73 -14.63
CA LYS A 144 10.66 5.57 -15.57
C LYS A 144 10.39 4.56 -16.69
N THR A 145 9.60 3.54 -16.42
CA THR A 145 9.32 2.46 -17.37
C THR A 145 7.88 2.46 -17.86
N GLY A 146 7.03 3.33 -17.34
CA GLY A 146 5.60 3.37 -17.68
C GLY A 146 4.81 2.13 -17.24
N ARG A 147 5.39 1.24 -16.42
CA ARG A 147 4.72 0.02 -15.97
C ARG A 147 3.79 0.30 -14.81
N ILE A 148 2.55 -0.19 -14.91
CA ILE A 148 1.54 -0.12 -13.86
C ILE A 148 1.22 -1.52 -13.35
N ARG A 149 1.00 -1.64 -12.05
CA ARG A 149 0.47 -2.86 -11.42
C ARG A 149 -0.87 -2.51 -10.76
N LEU A 150 -1.86 -3.35 -10.96
CA LEU A 150 -3.18 -3.21 -10.35
C LEU A 150 -3.45 -4.42 -9.45
N ASN A 151 -4.08 -4.17 -8.30
CA ASN A 151 -4.47 -5.24 -7.40
C ASN A 151 -5.66 -6.02 -7.97
N LEU A 152 -5.54 -7.33 -8.05
CA LEU A 152 -6.58 -8.24 -8.53
C LEU A 152 -7.92 -8.06 -7.81
N GLN A 153 -7.88 -7.71 -6.53
CA GLN A 153 -9.09 -7.51 -5.73
C GLN A 153 -10.03 -6.43 -6.32
N LEU A 154 -9.51 -5.47 -7.08
CA LEU A 154 -10.30 -4.46 -7.76
C LEU A 154 -11.33 -5.07 -8.75
N GLY A 155 -11.08 -6.27 -9.27
CA GLY A 155 -12.00 -6.97 -10.16
C GLY A 155 -13.25 -7.53 -9.48
N LEU A 156 -13.24 -7.63 -8.15
CA LEU A 156 -14.39 -8.07 -7.33
C LEU A 156 -15.14 -6.88 -6.70
N MET A 157 -14.73 -5.66 -7.01
CA MET A 157 -15.26 -4.44 -6.41
C MET A 157 -16.04 -3.61 -7.45
N ASP A 158 -16.66 -2.53 -6.97
CA ASP A 158 -17.27 -1.54 -7.88
C ASP A 158 -16.22 -1.07 -8.91
N ARG A 159 -16.61 -1.10 -10.19
CA ARG A 159 -15.79 -0.66 -11.34
C ARG A 159 -15.18 0.74 -11.14
N ARG A 160 -15.85 1.62 -10.41
CA ARG A 160 -15.36 2.97 -10.10
C ARG A 160 -14.04 2.96 -9.32
N PHE A 161 -13.80 1.94 -8.50
CA PHE A 161 -12.52 1.80 -7.80
C PHE A 161 -11.39 1.39 -8.74
N LEU A 162 -11.66 0.49 -9.69
CA LEU A 162 -10.70 0.14 -10.73
C LEU A 162 -10.34 1.37 -11.57
N GLU A 163 -11.34 2.14 -12.01
CA GLU A 163 -11.16 3.38 -12.76
C GLU A 163 -10.32 4.40 -11.97
N TYR A 164 -10.68 4.63 -10.69
CA TYR A 164 -9.93 5.54 -9.82
C TYR A 164 -8.47 5.13 -9.67
N VAL A 165 -8.19 3.85 -9.39
CA VAL A 165 -6.81 3.37 -9.22
C VAL A 165 -6.04 3.45 -10.52
N LEU A 166 -6.64 3.09 -11.65
CA LEU A 166 -6.00 3.21 -12.96
C LEU A 166 -5.60 4.67 -13.24
N VAL A 167 -6.53 5.62 -13.10
CA VAL A 167 -6.26 7.05 -13.32
C VAL A 167 -5.20 7.58 -12.36
N HIS A 168 -5.23 7.14 -11.10
CA HIS A 168 -4.22 7.47 -10.09
C HIS A 168 -2.82 7.02 -10.52
N GLU A 169 -2.68 5.78 -10.94
CA GLU A 169 -1.39 5.23 -11.37
C GLU A 169 -0.93 5.84 -12.71
N MET A 170 -1.85 6.12 -13.63
CA MET A 170 -1.52 6.84 -14.88
C MET A 170 -1.09 8.28 -14.60
N THR A 171 -1.65 8.94 -13.60
CA THR A 171 -1.22 10.29 -13.20
C THR A 171 0.23 10.30 -12.73
N HIS A 172 0.73 9.21 -12.15
CA HIS A 172 2.13 9.06 -11.79
C HIS A 172 3.10 8.98 -12.98
N LEU A 173 2.62 8.81 -14.19
CA LEU A 173 3.46 8.94 -15.38
C LEU A 173 3.94 10.40 -15.58
N TRP A 174 3.24 11.39 -15.02
CA TRP A 174 3.60 12.80 -15.01
C TRP A 174 4.24 13.23 -13.68
N GLU A 175 3.69 12.77 -12.58
CA GLU A 175 3.96 13.28 -11.24
C GLU A 175 4.51 12.17 -10.34
N HIS A 176 5.75 12.28 -9.87
CA HIS A 176 6.40 11.24 -9.07
C HIS A 176 5.84 11.12 -7.63
N GLY A 177 5.07 12.10 -7.19
CA GLY A 177 4.51 12.13 -5.82
C GLY A 177 3.09 12.68 -5.80
N HIS A 178 2.49 12.76 -4.61
CA HIS A 178 1.12 13.24 -4.42
C HIS A 178 1.02 14.74 -4.08
N GLY A 179 1.96 15.54 -4.56
CA GLY A 179 2.02 16.99 -4.37
C GLY A 179 0.90 17.75 -5.10
N ALA A 180 1.01 19.08 -5.14
CA ALA A 180 0.00 19.96 -5.74
C ALA A 180 -0.26 19.65 -7.22
N GLY A 181 0.78 19.31 -8.01
CA GLY A 181 0.65 18.92 -9.41
C GLY A 181 -0.23 17.69 -9.59
N PHE A 182 0.06 16.63 -8.82
CA PHE A 182 -0.74 15.41 -8.79
C PHE A 182 -2.22 15.69 -8.44
N GLN A 183 -2.44 16.47 -7.38
CA GLN A 183 -3.79 16.78 -6.92
C GLN A 183 -4.59 17.59 -7.94
N ARG A 184 -3.97 18.55 -8.61
CA ARG A 184 -4.62 19.31 -9.70
C ARG A 184 -5.05 18.39 -10.84
N ARG A 185 -4.14 17.52 -11.32
CA ARG A 185 -4.44 16.55 -12.39
C ARG A 185 -5.56 15.59 -11.98
N MET A 186 -5.45 14.98 -10.81
CA MET A 186 -6.50 14.08 -10.32
C MET A 186 -7.86 14.77 -10.20
N SER A 187 -7.92 16.02 -9.75
CA SER A 187 -9.17 16.77 -9.65
C SER A 187 -9.75 17.19 -11.02
N ALA A 188 -8.88 17.36 -12.02
CA ALA A 188 -9.32 17.60 -13.39
C ALA A 188 -9.83 16.31 -14.07
N TYR A 189 -9.19 15.17 -13.82
CA TYR A 189 -9.58 13.89 -14.42
C TYR A 189 -10.81 13.28 -13.72
N LEU A 190 -10.79 13.18 -12.40
CA LEU A 190 -11.86 12.60 -11.57
C LEU A 190 -12.19 13.55 -10.41
N PRO A 191 -13.16 14.44 -10.55
CA PRO A 191 -13.48 15.45 -9.52
C PRO A 191 -13.80 14.84 -8.15
N ASP A 192 -14.39 13.66 -8.12
CA ASP A 192 -14.76 12.93 -6.89
C ASP A 192 -13.67 11.96 -6.36
N TRP A 193 -12.45 12.02 -6.90
CA TRP A 193 -11.37 11.09 -6.52
C TRP A 193 -11.08 11.00 -5.03
N ARG A 194 -11.26 12.11 -4.27
CA ARG A 194 -11.06 12.11 -2.82
C ARG A 194 -12.12 11.27 -2.10
N GLN A 195 -13.36 11.26 -2.61
CA GLN A 195 -14.42 10.43 -2.08
C GLN A 195 -14.17 8.95 -2.41
N LEU A 196 -13.80 8.65 -3.64
CA LEU A 196 -13.43 7.28 -4.06
C LEU A 196 -12.27 6.75 -3.24
N ARG A 197 -11.24 7.56 -3.02
CA ARG A 197 -10.10 7.21 -2.15
C ARG A 197 -10.54 6.88 -0.73
N ARG A 198 -11.42 7.69 -0.13
CA ARG A 198 -11.93 7.43 1.23
C ARG A 198 -12.70 6.13 1.29
N LYS A 199 -13.61 5.89 0.33
CA LYS A 199 -14.39 4.64 0.25
C LYS A 199 -13.48 3.43 0.04
N LEU A 200 -12.53 3.50 -0.89
CA LEU A 200 -11.60 2.41 -1.17
C LEU A 200 -10.72 2.08 0.04
N ASN A 201 -10.29 3.08 0.81
CA ASN A 201 -9.50 2.88 2.01
C ASN A 201 -10.28 2.24 3.18
N GLN A 202 -11.60 2.13 3.09
CA GLN A 202 -12.43 1.36 4.03
C GLN A 202 -12.39 -0.14 3.74
N HIS A 203 -11.99 -0.53 2.53
CA HIS A 203 -11.83 -1.94 2.17
C HIS A 203 -10.45 -2.44 2.59
N MET A 204 -10.41 -3.65 3.16
CA MET A 204 -9.15 -4.34 3.41
C MET A 204 -8.62 -4.97 2.13
N VAL A 205 -7.31 -4.90 1.94
CA VAL A 205 -6.64 -5.71 0.93
C VAL A 205 -6.59 -7.16 1.44
N LEU A 206 -7.23 -8.07 0.72
CA LEU A 206 -7.25 -9.50 1.03
C LEU A 206 -5.83 -10.09 0.91
N ARG A 207 -5.54 -11.10 1.72
CA ARG A 207 -4.25 -11.80 1.73
C ARG A 207 -4.37 -13.19 1.16
#